data_45564b19ecc7325449d6f9e3d58065e5
#
_entry.id   45564b19ecc7325449d6f9e3d58065e5
#
_cell.length_a   1.000
_cell.length_b   1.000
_cell.length_c   1.000
_cell.angle_alpha   90.00
_cell.angle_beta   90.00
_cell.angle_gamma   90.00
#
_symmetry.space_group_name_H-M   'P 1'
#
loop_
_entity.id
_entity.type
_entity.pdbx_description
1 polymer ?
#
loop_
_entity_poly.entity_id
_entity_poly.type
_entity_poly.pdbx_seq_one_letter_code
_entity_poly.pdbx_strand_id
1 'polypeptide(L)'
;MLFAVIGSSGGKTRDEILTIYPRHKAFLDQFIARGEVVGVGPFTDPTGGNMALFRSRDAAEAFAKSDPFFLEGVVKEYQIKDWGDKMLS
;
A
#
# COMPACT_ATOMS: atom_id res chain seq x y z
N MET A 1 9.69 9.26 12.11
CA MET A 1 8.30 8.78 12.03
C MET A 1 7.98 8.35 10.60
N LEU A 2 7.29 7.23 10.48
CA LEU A 2 6.79 6.76 9.19
C LEU A 2 5.27 6.70 9.22
N PHE A 3 4.65 6.49 8.07
CA PHE A 3 3.20 6.49 7.93
C PHE A 3 2.79 5.19 7.25
N ALA A 4 2.05 4.36 7.97
CA ALA A 4 1.69 3.02 7.53
C ALA A 4 0.27 3.01 6.95
N VAL A 5 0.16 2.61 5.69
CA VAL A 5 -1.14 2.34 5.07
C VAL A 5 -1.38 0.83 5.21
N ILE A 6 -2.37 0.47 6.00
CA ILE A 6 -2.70 -0.93 6.28
C ILE A 6 -4.06 -1.23 5.65
N GLY A 7 -4.07 -2.15 4.71
CA GLY A 7 -5.27 -2.48 3.95
C GLY A 7 -5.74 -3.90 4.17
N SER A 8 -7.06 -4.09 4.16
CA SER A 8 -7.68 -5.41 4.24
C SER A 8 -7.92 -5.98 2.83
N SER A 9 -7.94 -7.31 2.73
CA SER A 9 -8.21 -7.98 1.46
C SER A 9 -9.65 -7.75 1.01
N GLY A 10 -9.82 -7.43 -0.28
CA GLY A 10 -11.13 -7.28 -0.90
C GLY A 10 -11.72 -8.59 -1.42
N GLY A 11 -11.02 -9.71 -1.25
CA GLY A 11 -11.51 -11.01 -1.70
C GLY A 11 -11.43 -11.22 -3.21
N LYS A 12 -10.65 -10.44 -3.92
CA LYS A 12 -10.46 -10.61 -5.36
C LYS A 12 -9.69 -11.88 -5.66
N THR A 13 -9.99 -12.50 -6.80
CA THR A 13 -9.24 -13.66 -7.26
C THR A 13 -7.84 -13.26 -7.70
N ARG A 14 -6.95 -14.24 -7.76
CA ARG A 14 -5.59 -14.01 -8.26
C ARG A 14 -5.61 -13.41 -9.66
N ASP A 15 -6.46 -13.93 -10.56
CA ASP A 15 -6.53 -13.43 -11.93
C ASP A 15 -7.01 -11.99 -11.99
N GLU A 16 -7.98 -11.62 -11.16
CA GLU A 16 -8.44 -10.24 -11.05
C GLU A 16 -7.32 -9.31 -10.58
N ILE A 17 -6.57 -9.75 -9.56
CA ILE A 17 -5.44 -8.97 -9.03
C ILE A 17 -4.36 -8.81 -10.10
N LEU A 18 -4.02 -9.87 -10.81
CA LEU A 18 -3.01 -9.82 -11.86
C LEU A 18 -3.39 -8.90 -13.01
N THR A 19 -4.70 -8.80 -13.31
CA THR A 19 -5.19 -7.89 -14.33
C THR A 19 -5.00 -6.42 -13.94
N ILE A 20 -5.15 -6.12 -12.65
CA ILE A 20 -5.00 -4.75 -12.13
C ILE A 20 -3.55 -4.40 -11.84
N TYR A 21 -2.73 -5.40 -11.53
CA TYR A 21 -1.38 -5.23 -11.03
C TYR A 21 -0.49 -4.27 -11.84
N PRO A 22 -0.47 -4.33 -13.20
CA PRO A 22 0.38 -3.42 -13.97
C PRO A 22 0.09 -1.95 -13.72
N ARG A 23 -1.19 -1.59 -13.53
CA ARG A 23 -1.56 -0.19 -13.23
C ARG A 23 -1.18 0.19 -11.81
N HIS A 24 -1.36 -0.71 -10.86
CA HIS A 24 -0.91 -0.53 -9.48
C HIS A 24 0.60 -0.33 -9.44
N LYS A 25 1.35 -1.19 -10.13
CA LYS A 25 2.81 -1.10 -10.16
C LYS A 25 3.29 0.22 -10.75
N ALA A 26 2.71 0.64 -11.86
CA ALA A 26 3.09 1.89 -12.51
C ALA A 26 2.84 3.09 -11.58
N PHE A 27 1.73 3.09 -10.86
CA PHE A 27 1.41 4.14 -9.90
C PHE A 27 2.38 4.13 -8.71
N LEU A 28 2.64 2.95 -8.15
CA LEU A 28 3.56 2.77 -7.04
C LEU A 28 4.98 3.20 -7.41
N ASP A 29 5.43 2.88 -8.62
CA ASP A 29 6.77 3.22 -9.09
C ASP A 29 7.03 4.73 -9.08
N GLN A 30 6.01 5.56 -9.24
CA GLN A 30 6.15 7.02 -9.13
C GLN A 30 6.57 7.44 -7.72
N PHE A 31 5.98 6.80 -6.71
CA PHE A 31 6.32 7.08 -5.31
C PHE A 31 7.71 6.54 -4.96
N ILE A 32 8.05 5.38 -5.49
CA ILE A 32 9.39 4.79 -5.30
C ILE A 32 10.45 5.70 -5.92
N ALA A 33 10.21 6.20 -7.13
CA ALA A 33 11.16 7.07 -7.83
C ALA A 33 11.42 8.38 -7.06
N ARG A 34 10.42 8.87 -6.32
CA ARG A 34 10.57 10.08 -5.49
C ARG A 34 11.16 9.78 -4.11
N GLY A 35 11.46 8.53 -3.81
CA GLY A 35 12.01 8.13 -2.51
C GLY A 35 11.02 8.20 -1.36
N GLU A 36 9.72 8.16 -1.65
CA GLU A 36 8.67 8.30 -0.64
C GLU A 36 8.27 6.99 0.03
N VAL A 37 8.62 5.86 -0.57
CA VAL A 37 8.23 4.53 -0.08
C VAL A 37 9.39 3.86 0.61
N VAL A 38 9.16 3.38 1.82
CA VAL A 38 10.14 2.61 2.59
C VAL A 38 9.98 1.11 2.34
N GLY A 39 8.74 0.67 2.23
CA GLY A 39 8.43 -0.74 1.95
C GLY A 39 6.97 -0.88 1.58
N VAL A 40 6.65 -1.94 0.86
CA VAL A 40 5.29 -2.24 0.42
C VAL A 40 5.17 -3.72 0.10
N GLY A 41 4.08 -4.33 0.48
CA GLY A 41 3.84 -5.72 0.13
C GLY A 41 2.61 -6.29 0.80
N PRO A 42 2.21 -7.49 0.36
CA PRO A 42 1.09 -8.19 0.95
C PRO A 42 1.50 -8.84 2.28
N PHE A 43 0.52 -9.01 3.17
CA PHE A 43 0.69 -9.90 4.30
C PHE A 43 0.60 -11.34 3.79
N THR A 44 1.46 -12.21 4.30
CA THR A 44 1.55 -13.58 3.81
C THR A 44 0.75 -14.58 4.65
N ASP A 45 0.09 -14.10 5.70
CA ASP A 45 -0.76 -14.95 6.52
C ASP A 45 -2.13 -15.18 5.84
N PRO A 46 -2.95 -16.14 6.36
CA PRO A 46 -4.23 -16.47 5.73
C PRO A 46 -5.26 -15.34 5.71
N THR A 47 -5.12 -14.33 6.55
CA THR A 47 -6.06 -13.20 6.57
C THR A 47 -5.85 -12.26 5.40
N GLY A 48 -4.67 -12.29 4.77
CA GLY A 48 -4.37 -11.45 3.63
C GLY A 48 -4.21 -9.98 4.00
N GLY A 49 -4.49 -9.11 3.03
CA GLY A 49 -4.28 -7.68 3.19
C GLY A 49 -2.86 -7.29 2.83
N ASN A 50 -2.55 -6.01 3.04
CA ASN A 50 -1.23 -5.49 2.67
C ASN A 50 -0.84 -4.31 3.55
N MET A 51 0.42 -3.90 3.42
CA MET A 51 0.92 -2.71 4.12
C MET A 51 1.90 -1.98 3.22
N ALA A 52 1.87 -0.66 3.31
CA ALA A 52 2.86 0.19 2.65
C ALA A 52 3.33 1.23 3.65
N LEU A 53 4.64 1.47 3.70
CA LEU A 53 5.26 2.45 4.58
C LEU A 53 5.76 3.63 3.77
N PHE A 54 5.36 4.83 4.19
CA PHE A 54 5.72 6.07 3.51
C PHE A 54 6.47 7.01 4.46
N ARG A 55 7.29 7.88 3.87
CA ARG A 55 8.08 8.85 4.64
C ARG A 55 7.28 10.08 5.03
N SER A 56 6.13 10.34 4.38
CA SER A 56 5.26 11.46 4.72
C SER A 56 3.80 11.02 4.71
N ARG A 57 2.98 11.72 5.51
CA ARG A 57 1.53 11.47 5.53
C ARG A 57 0.90 11.85 4.19
N ASP A 58 1.35 12.95 3.58
CA ASP A 58 0.82 13.37 2.29
C ASP A 58 1.01 12.30 1.22
N ALA A 59 2.19 11.66 1.19
CA ALA A 59 2.45 10.56 0.25
C ALA A 59 1.55 9.36 0.55
N ALA A 60 1.38 9.00 1.82
CA ALA A 60 0.52 7.89 2.22
C ALA A 60 -0.93 8.13 1.79
N GLU A 61 -1.45 9.34 2.03
CA GLU A 61 -2.81 9.69 1.64
C GLU A 61 -2.99 9.73 0.12
N ALA A 62 -2.05 10.32 -0.59
CA ALA A 62 -2.10 10.37 -2.05
C ALA A 62 -2.09 8.98 -2.66
N PHE A 63 -1.29 8.08 -2.11
CA PHE A 63 -1.23 6.70 -2.57
C PHE A 63 -2.57 5.99 -2.34
N ALA A 64 -3.07 6.02 -1.11
CA ALA A 64 -4.30 5.32 -0.75
C ALA A 64 -5.52 5.83 -1.52
N LYS A 65 -5.54 7.10 -1.86
CA LYS A 65 -6.66 7.72 -2.58
C LYS A 65 -6.77 7.31 -4.03
N SER A 66 -5.65 6.95 -4.67
CA SER A 66 -5.60 6.83 -6.13
C SER A 66 -4.97 5.55 -6.64
N ASP A 67 -4.45 4.70 -5.76
CA ASP A 67 -3.88 3.42 -6.19
C ASP A 67 -4.96 2.52 -6.78
N PRO A 68 -4.76 1.98 -8.00
CA PRO A 68 -5.72 1.07 -8.62
C PRO A 68 -6.16 -0.12 -7.75
N PHE A 69 -5.29 -0.64 -6.89
CA PHE A 69 -5.67 -1.70 -5.96
C PHE A 69 -6.73 -1.24 -4.97
N PHE A 70 -6.68 0.01 -4.55
CA PHE A 70 -7.66 0.58 -3.62
C PHE A 70 -8.95 0.96 -4.35
N LEU A 71 -8.82 1.55 -5.54
CA LEU A 71 -9.98 2.01 -6.32
C LEU A 71 -10.81 0.84 -6.85
N GLU A 72 -10.19 -0.29 -7.14
CA GLU A 72 -10.87 -1.42 -7.77
C GLU A 72 -11.11 -2.59 -6.82
N GLY A 73 -10.98 -2.36 -5.53
CA GLY A 73 -11.42 -3.31 -4.51
C GLY A 73 -10.50 -4.49 -4.22
N VAL A 74 -9.25 -4.46 -4.68
CA VAL A 74 -8.24 -5.41 -4.20
C VAL A 74 -7.98 -5.17 -2.73
N VAL A 75 -7.93 -3.90 -2.35
CA VAL A 75 -7.93 -3.46 -0.95
C VAL A 75 -9.33 -2.93 -0.65
N LYS A 76 -10.01 -3.55 0.29
CA LYS A 76 -11.40 -3.21 0.62
C LYS A 76 -11.49 -2.00 1.54
N GLU A 77 -10.76 -2.06 2.63
CA GLU A 77 -10.72 -1.00 3.63
C GLU A 77 -9.27 -0.75 4.01
N TYR A 78 -8.97 0.48 4.41
CA TYR A 78 -7.61 0.79 4.84
C TYR A 78 -7.65 1.82 5.95
N GLN A 79 -6.54 1.88 6.68
CA GLN A 79 -6.28 2.95 7.64
C GLN A 79 -4.84 3.42 7.48
N ILE A 80 -4.61 4.68 7.80
CA ILE A 80 -3.27 5.26 7.80
C ILE A 80 -2.91 5.53 9.25
N LYS A 81 -1.78 4.93 9.68
CA LYS A 81 -1.31 5.08 11.05
C LYS A 81 0.04 5.80 11.07
N ASP A 82 0.16 6.73 11.99
CA ASP A 82 1.46 7.31 12.30
C ASP A 82 2.26 6.27 13.08
N TRP A 83 3.42 5.92 12.56
CA TRP A 83 4.28 4.95 13.22
C TRP A 83 5.53 5.64 13.74
N GLY A 84 5.63 5.72 15.07
CA GLY A 84 6.79 6.31 15.72
C GLY A 84 7.96 5.35 15.74
N ASP A 85 8.47 5.05 14.55
CA ASP A 85 9.60 4.14 14.38
C ASP A 85 10.84 4.69 15.09
N LYS A 86 11.66 3.78 15.59
CA LYS A 86 12.95 4.12 16.17
C LYS A 86 14.02 3.27 15.47
N MET A 87 14.96 3.95 14.85
CA MET A 87 16.08 3.26 14.20
C MET A 87 17.03 2.74 15.26
N LEU A 88 17.23 1.44 15.25
CA LEU A 88 18.18 0.75 16.12
C LEU A 88 19.39 0.39 15.27
N SER A 89 20.49 1.02 15.52
CA SER A 89 21.71 0.79 14.74
C SER A 89 22.90 0.62 15.64
#